data_d9c637d808a7ec6ba98f5dfac8c3ae65
#
_entry.id   d9c637d808a7ec6ba98f5dfac8c3ae65
#
_cell.length_a   1.000
_cell.length_b   1.000
_cell.length_c   1.000
_cell.angle_alpha   90.00
_cell.angle_beta   90.00
_cell.angle_gamma   90.00
#
_symmetry.space_group_name_H-M   'P 1'
#
loop_
_entity.id
_entity.type
_entity.pdbx_description
1 polymer ?
#
loop_
_entity_poly.entity_id
_entity_poly.type
_entity_poly.pdbx_seq_one_letter_code
_entity_poly.pdbx_strand_id
1 'polypeptide(L)'
;MKAFALLLLALSPVFAQDRVRKMYEDQLKLVEDDLLSLARAMPADKYDFVPTGGAFQDVRTFGEQVRHAATMIYMTAAIVLQEKSPYGPGRNDNGPEGLKSKEEIVKYLESSLAYAHQAIATLNEKNQLDPLPTYFGPQPRVEVAAGITFHSFDHYGQMVIYARMNGIVPPASQPTPIPAKK
;
A
#
# COMPACT_ATOMS: atom_id res chain seq x y z
N MET A 1 -5.25 32.36 55.45
CA MET A 1 -5.92 31.63 54.35
C MET A 1 -4.89 31.38 53.24
N LYS A 2 -4.43 30.14 53.10
CA LYS A 2 -3.44 29.78 52.08
C LYS A 2 -4.19 29.27 50.85
N ALA A 3 -4.13 30.00 49.72
CA ALA A 3 -4.72 29.59 48.46
C ALA A 3 -3.84 28.47 47.86
N PHE A 4 -4.42 27.26 47.73
CA PHE A 4 -3.82 26.14 46.99
C PHE A 4 -4.15 26.33 45.54
N ALA A 5 -3.18 26.75 44.74
CA ALA A 5 -3.31 26.78 43.30
C ALA A 5 -3.27 25.35 42.76
N LEU A 6 -4.41 24.84 42.26
CA LEU A 6 -4.52 23.57 41.58
C LEU A 6 -3.93 23.77 40.16
N LEU A 7 -2.70 23.32 39.94
CA LEU A 7 -2.07 23.26 38.64
C LEU A 7 -2.66 22.04 37.89
N LEU A 8 -3.73 22.26 37.12
CA LEU A 8 -4.24 21.28 36.16
C LEU A 8 -3.20 21.15 35.03
N LEU A 9 -2.36 20.10 35.15
CA LEU A 9 -1.58 19.65 33.99
C LEU A 9 -2.58 19.14 32.92
N ALA A 10 -2.82 19.96 31.93
CA ALA A 10 -3.43 19.56 30.68
C ALA A 10 -2.46 18.55 30.01
N LEU A 11 -2.58 17.27 30.33
CA LEU A 11 -1.91 16.18 29.62
C LEU A 11 -2.43 16.19 28.18
N SER A 12 -1.55 16.59 27.31
CA SER A 12 -1.77 16.94 25.92
C SER A 12 -2.39 15.80 25.11
N PRO A 13 -3.33 16.08 24.22
CA PRO A 13 -3.88 15.11 23.24
C PRO A 13 -2.86 14.65 22.20
N VAL A 14 -1.59 15.07 22.29
CA VAL A 14 -0.50 14.73 21.36
C VAL A 14 -0.26 13.22 21.25
N PHE A 15 -0.46 12.46 22.34
CA PHE A 15 -0.21 11.00 22.33
C PHE A 15 -1.25 10.17 21.56
N ALA A 16 -2.48 10.64 21.41
CA ALA A 16 -3.51 9.92 20.67
C ALA A 16 -3.34 10.17 19.16
N GLN A 17 -2.95 11.38 18.79
CA GLN A 17 -2.75 11.83 17.41
C GLN A 17 -1.67 11.01 16.67
N ASP A 18 -0.62 10.59 17.40
CA ASP A 18 0.44 9.76 16.83
C ASP A 18 0.03 8.28 16.67
N ARG A 19 -0.94 7.79 17.43
CA ARG A 19 -1.31 6.36 17.42
C ARG A 19 -2.01 5.93 16.13
N VAL A 20 -2.99 6.69 15.66
CA VAL A 20 -3.73 6.34 14.44
C VAL A 20 -2.80 6.44 13.23
N ARG A 21 -2.08 7.55 13.08
CA ARG A 21 -1.10 7.69 12.02
C ARG A 21 -0.06 6.58 12.05
N LYS A 22 0.51 6.29 13.25
CA LYS A 22 1.49 5.22 13.41
C LYS A 22 0.93 3.86 13.01
N MET A 23 -0.31 3.55 13.36
CA MET A 23 -0.96 2.29 12.96
C MET A 23 -1.02 2.16 11.43
N TYR A 24 -1.40 3.23 10.71
CA TYR A 24 -1.43 3.21 9.24
C TYR A 24 -0.04 3.16 8.63
N GLU A 25 0.95 3.85 9.21
CA GLU A 25 2.36 3.75 8.80
C GLU A 25 2.90 2.32 8.96
N ASP A 26 2.63 1.67 10.09
CA ASP A 26 3.06 0.29 10.34
C ASP A 26 2.39 -0.68 9.34
N GLN A 27 1.11 -0.49 9.03
CA GLN A 27 0.41 -1.29 8.02
C GLN A 27 0.96 -1.04 6.61
N LEU A 28 1.20 0.21 6.23
CA LEU A 28 1.77 0.55 4.94
C LEU A 28 3.18 -0.03 4.79
N LYS A 29 4.00 0.03 5.87
CA LYS A 29 5.33 -0.57 5.87
C LYS A 29 5.28 -2.09 5.64
N LEU A 30 4.31 -2.78 6.24
CA LEU A 30 4.13 -4.22 6.01
C LEU A 30 3.77 -4.51 4.54
N VAL A 31 2.85 -3.72 3.96
CA VAL A 31 2.51 -3.81 2.53
C VAL A 31 3.74 -3.58 1.66
N GLU A 32 4.52 -2.55 1.97
CA GLU A 32 5.73 -2.22 1.23
C GLU A 32 6.72 -3.38 1.26
N ASP A 33 7.01 -3.93 2.45
CA ASP A 33 7.96 -5.03 2.61
C ASP A 33 7.50 -6.28 1.84
N ASP A 34 6.23 -6.63 1.92
CA ASP A 34 5.69 -7.84 1.29
C ASP A 34 5.56 -7.68 -0.23
N LEU A 35 4.89 -6.62 -0.69
CA LEU A 35 4.57 -6.43 -2.09
C LEU A 35 5.82 -6.14 -2.94
N LEU A 36 6.70 -5.26 -2.42
CA LEU A 36 7.91 -4.88 -3.14
C LEU A 36 8.93 -6.01 -3.18
N SER A 37 9.11 -6.76 -2.07
CA SER A 37 10.00 -7.91 -2.05
C SER A 37 9.55 -9.00 -3.01
N LEU A 38 8.24 -9.25 -3.11
CA LEU A 38 7.69 -10.24 -4.05
C LEU A 38 7.85 -9.79 -5.51
N ALA A 39 7.56 -8.51 -5.81
CA ALA A 39 7.78 -7.95 -7.14
C ALA A 39 9.25 -8.08 -7.57
N ARG A 40 10.19 -7.80 -6.66
CA ARG A 40 11.64 -7.96 -6.90
C ARG A 40 12.06 -9.42 -7.07
N ALA A 41 11.45 -10.35 -6.33
CA ALA A 41 11.81 -11.77 -6.36
C ALA A 41 11.39 -12.46 -7.66
N MET A 42 10.31 -12.01 -8.32
CA MET A 42 9.84 -12.58 -9.58
C MET A 42 10.83 -12.30 -10.70
N PRO A 43 11.35 -13.31 -11.43
CA PRO A 43 12.24 -13.10 -12.58
C PRO A 43 11.59 -12.26 -13.69
N ALA A 44 12.38 -11.49 -14.43
CA ALA A 44 11.87 -10.61 -15.47
C ALA A 44 11.11 -11.35 -16.58
N ASP A 45 11.58 -12.54 -16.98
CA ASP A 45 10.94 -13.41 -17.97
C ASP A 45 9.61 -14.02 -17.49
N LYS A 46 9.23 -13.79 -16.21
CA LYS A 46 7.97 -14.25 -15.62
C LYS A 46 6.97 -13.11 -15.36
N TYR A 47 7.31 -11.89 -15.75
CA TYR A 47 6.38 -10.76 -15.58
C TYR A 47 5.13 -10.86 -16.46
N ASP A 48 5.23 -11.55 -17.60
CA ASP A 48 4.08 -11.81 -18.48
C ASP A 48 3.32 -13.10 -18.12
N PHE A 49 3.70 -13.76 -17.01
CA PHE A 49 3.04 -14.99 -16.58
C PHE A 49 1.58 -14.73 -16.17
N VAL A 50 0.69 -15.60 -16.63
CA VAL A 50 -0.69 -15.76 -16.17
C VAL A 50 -0.92 -17.22 -15.77
N PRO A 51 -1.77 -17.52 -14.76
CA PRO A 51 -2.17 -18.88 -14.45
C PRO A 51 -2.86 -19.53 -15.65
N THR A 52 -2.66 -20.84 -15.79
CA THR A 52 -3.31 -21.69 -16.80
C THR A 52 -4.02 -22.87 -16.14
N GLY A 53 -4.94 -23.50 -16.84
CA GLY A 53 -5.59 -24.72 -16.35
C GLY A 53 -6.80 -24.50 -15.46
N GLY A 54 -7.50 -23.38 -15.59
CA GLY A 54 -8.72 -23.03 -14.87
C GLY A 54 -9.45 -21.87 -15.55
N ALA A 55 -10.32 -21.18 -14.83
CA ALA A 55 -11.08 -20.02 -15.32
C ALA A 55 -10.23 -18.74 -15.21
N PHE A 56 -9.08 -18.72 -15.89
CA PHE A 56 -8.13 -17.60 -15.86
C PHE A 56 -8.10 -16.80 -17.18
N GLN A 57 -9.22 -16.75 -17.90
CA GLN A 57 -9.32 -15.88 -19.06
C GLN A 57 -9.33 -14.40 -18.59
N ASP A 58 -8.62 -13.55 -19.34
CA ASP A 58 -8.58 -12.11 -19.13
C ASP A 58 -8.09 -11.63 -17.75
N VAL A 59 -7.43 -12.51 -16.98
CA VAL A 59 -6.75 -12.07 -15.74
C VAL A 59 -5.48 -11.29 -16.07
N ARG A 60 -5.06 -10.44 -15.14
CA ARG A 60 -3.81 -9.68 -15.25
C ARG A 60 -2.60 -10.62 -15.24
N THR A 61 -1.58 -10.30 -16.02
CA THR A 61 -0.25 -10.88 -15.87
C THR A 61 0.35 -10.49 -14.50
N PHE A 62 1.43 -11.16 -14.08
CA PHE A 62 2.13 -10.76 -12.85
C PHE A 62 2.55 -9.28 -12.87
N GLY A 63 3.16 -8.84 -13.97
CA GLY A 63 3.56 -7.44 -14.14
C GLY A 63 2.39 -6.47 -14.14
N GLU A 64 1.25 -6.85 -14.71
CA GLU A 64 0.02 -6.05 -14.65
C GLU A 64 -0.57 -6.00 -13.26
N GLN A 65 -0.47 -7.06 -12.44
CA GLN A 65 -0.85 -7.03 -11.02
C GLN A 65 -0.02 -5.99 -10.25
N VAL A 66 1.31 -5.99 -10.45
CA VAL A 66 2.20 -5.00 -9.83
C VAL A 66 1.84 -3.57 -10.25
N ARG A 67 1.64 -3.35 -11.56
CA ARG A 67 1.28 -2.03 -12.10
C ARG A 67 -0.08 -1.56 -11.59
N HIS A 68 -1.06 -2.46 -11.54
CA HIS A 68 -2.40 -2.16 -11.03
C HIS A 68 -2.34 -1.77 -9.55
N ALA A 69 -1.69 -2.57 -8.71
CA ALA A 69 -1.52 -2.24 -7.29
C ALA A 69 -0.87 -0.86 -7.10
N ALA A 70 0.22 -0.57 -7.82
CA ALA A 70 0.88 0.73 -7.79
C ALA A 70 -0.04 1.88 -8.23
N THR A 71 -0.84 1.67 -9.28
CA THR A 71 -1.79 2.67 -9.78
C THR A 71 -2.87 2.97 -8.75
N MET A 72 -3.43 1.95 -8.13
CA MET A 72 -4.46 2.12 -7.10
C MET A 72 -3.90 2.77 -5.83
N ILE A 73 -2.64 2.48 -5.46
CA ILE A 73 -1.94 3.19 -4.40
C ILE A 73 -1.87 4.69 -4.72
N TYR A 74 -1.42 5.08 -5.92
CA TYR A 74 -1.37 6.48 -6.34
C TYR A 74 -2.74 7.16 -6.31
N MET A 75 -3.75 6.50 -6.88
CA MET A 75 -5.09 7.08 -6.97
C MET A 75 -5.71 7.27 -5.58
N THR A 76 -5.58 6.28 -4.69
CA THR A 76 -6.14 6.34 -3.34
C THR A 76 -5.38 7.35 -2.46
N ALA A 77 -4.05 7.37 -2.55
CA ALA A 77 -3.23 8.35 -1.84
C ALA A 77 -3.54 9.79 -2.28
N ALA A 78 -3.78 10.01 -3.58
CA ALA A 78 -4.18 11.33 -4.10
C ALA A 78 -5.53 11.80 -3.53
N ILE A 79 -6.50 10.89 -3.33
CA ILE A 79 -7.76 11.22 -2.65
C ILE A 79 -7.49 11.65 -1.21
N VAL A 80 -6.64 10.92 -0.47
CA VAL A 80 -6.25 11.27 0.91
C VAL A 80 -5.59 12.64 0.96
N LEU A 81 -4.71 12.96 0.00
CA LEU A 81 -4.03 14.26 -0.13
C LEU A 81 -4.95 15.36 -0.67
N GLN A 82 -6.12 15.03 -1.19
CA GLN A 82 -7.05 15.95 -1.87
C GLN A 82 -6.40 16.64 -3.08
N GLU A 83 -5.63 15.90 -3.85
CA GLU A 83 -4.98 16.40 -5.06
C GLU A 83 -5.19 15.46 -6.26
N LYS A 84 -4.76 15.88 -7.43
CA LYS A 84 -4.81 15.04 -8.63
C LYS A 84 -3.71 13.99 -8.57
N SER A 85 -4.07 12.72 -8.84
CA SER A 85 -3.06 11.67 -8.95
C SER A 85 -1.99 12.02 -9.99
N PRO A 86 -0.70 11.77 -9.70
CA PRO A 86 0.40 11.96 -10.64
C PRO A 86 0.24 11.18 -11.94
N TYR A 87 -0.49 10.05 -11.86
CA TYR A 87 -0.75 9.18 -13.00
C TYR A 87 -2.24 8.90 -13.13
N GLY A 88 -2.71 8.76 -14.38
CA GLY A 88 -4.06 8.30 -14.66
C GLY A 88 -4.18 6.78 -14.50
N PRO A 89 -5.43 6.24 -14.49
CA PRO A 89 -5.69 4.82 -14.33
C PRO A 89 -5.11 3.96 -15.48
N GLY A 90 -4.97 4.53 -16.65
CA GLY A 90 -4.58 3.75 -17.83
C GLY A 90 -5.64 2.74 -18.25
N ARG A 91 -5.26 1.83 -19.15
CA ARG A 91 -6.15 0.75 -19.59
C ARG A 91 -6.29 -0.30 -18.48
N ASN A 92 -7.52 -0.67 -18.15
CA ASN A 92 -7.86 -1.65 -17.09
C ASN A 92 -7.23 -1.30 -15.72
N ASP A 93 -7.07 -0.02 -15.43
CA ASP A 93 -6.44 0.48 -14.20
C ASP A 93 -5.00 -0.03 -13.97
N ASN A 94 -4.29 -0.35 -15.06
CA ASN A 94 -2.91 -0.82 -15.01
C ASN A 94 -1.86 0.30 -15.14
N GLY A 95 -2.30 1.57 -15.02
CA GLY A 95 -1.42 2.73 -15.06
C GLY A 95 -0.77 2.99 -16.43
N PRO A 96 0.40 3.63 -16.47
CA PRO A 96 1.06 4.02 -17.71
C PRO A 96 1.40 2.82 -18.61
N GLU A 97 1.02 2.87 -19.90
CA GLU A 97 1.29 1.79 -20.85
C GLU A 97 2.78 1.68 -21.26
N GLY A 98 3.55 2.74 -21.01
CA GLY A 98 4.98 2.80 -21.35
C GLY A 98 5.89 1.94 -20.48
N LEU A 99 5.42 1.48 -19.32
CA LEU A 99 6.20 0.65 -18.41
C LEU A 99 6.26 -0.79 -18.92
N LYS A 100 7.41 -1.20 -19.46
CA LYS A 100 7.60 -2.50 -20.13
C LYS A 100 8.53 -3.44 -19.38
N SER A 101 9.61 -2.93 -18.80
CA SER A 101 10.56 -3.76 -18.08
C SER A 101 10.16 -3.96 -16.61
N LYS A 102 10.66 -5.05 -16.02
CA LYS A 102 10.54 -5.31 -14.59
C LYS A 102 11.04 -4.12 -13.76
N GLU A 103 12.17 -3.56 -14.14
CA GLU A 103 12.83 -2.46 -13.44
C GLU A 103 11.95 -1.20 -13.42
N GLU A 104 11.33 -0.86 -14.56
CA GLU A 104 10.39 0.27 -14.66
C GLU A 104 9.14 0.03 -13.82
N ILE A 105 8.58 -1.18 -13.85
CA ILE A 105 7.39 -1.56 -13.08
C ILE A 105 7.67 -1.54 -11.58
N VAL A 106 8.81 -2.09 -11.14
CA VAL A 106 9.22 -2.07 -9.72
C VAL A 106 9.45 -0.64 -9.25
N LYS A 107 10.12 0.19 -10.05
CA LYS A 107 10.32 1.61 -9.72
C LYS A 107 9.00 2.39 -9.62
N TYR A 108 8.04 2.07 -10.46
CA TYR A 108 6.70 2.65 -10.40
C TYR A 108 5.99 2.28 -9.09
N LEU A 109 6.09 1.02 -8.66
CA LEU A 109 5.57 0.57 -7.36
C LEU A 109 6.28 1.27 -6.20
N GLU A 110 7.62 1.34 -6.19
CA GLU A 110 8.39 2.06 -5.16
C GLU A 110 7.93 3.52 -5.02
N SER A 111 7.76 4.19 -6.15
CA SER A 111 7.33 5.59 -6.16
C SER A 111 5.89 5.75 -5.67
N SER A 112 5.00 4.79 -5.95
CA SER A 112 3.63 4.82 -5.44
C SER A 112 3.56 4.62 -3.93
N LEU A 113 4.40 3.75 -3.37
CA LEU A 113 4.51 3.53 -1.93
C LEU A 113 5.07 4.77 -1.21
N ALA A 114 6.10 5.41 -1.78
CA ALA A 114 6.61 6.68 -1.25
C ALA A 114 5.54 7.79 -1.23
N TYR A 115 4.69 7.83 -2.26
CA TYR A 115 3.56 8.76 -2.33
C TYR A 115 2.47 8.42 -1.30
N ALA A 116 2.21 7.13 -1.06
CA ALA A 116 1.30 6.68 0.00
C ALA A 116 1.79 7.08 1.40
N HIS A 117 3.10 6.99 1.68
CA HIS A 117 3.67 7.47 2.94
C HIS A 117 3.41 8.97 3.15
N GLN A 118 3.50 9.79 2.10
CA GLN A 118 3.15 11.21 2.19
C GLN A 118 1.67 11.40 2.55
N ALA A 119 0.78 10.61 1.96
CA ALA A 119 -0.65 10.67 2.26
C ALA A 119 -0.95 10.27 3.72
N ILE A 120 -0.39 9.17 4.20
CA ILE A 120 -0.58 8.70 5.58
C ILE A 120 -0.01 9.72 6.59
N ALA A 121 1.11 10.37 6.29
CA ALA A 121 1.70 11.40 7.14
C ALA A 121 0.77 12.60 7.40
N THR A 122 -0.24 12.83 6.55
CA THR A 122 -1.24 13.90 6.75
C THR A 122 -2.34 13.55 7.76
N LEU A 123 -2.50 12.26 8.11
CA LEU A 123 -3.55 11.81 9.04
C LEU A 123 -3.33 12.38 10.44
N ASN A 124 -4.42 12.86 11.04
CA ASN A 124 -4.43 13.33 12.41
C ASN A 124 -5.85 13.29 13.01
N GLU A 125 -5.98 13.45 14.32
CA GLU A 125 -7.27 13.37 15.02
C GLU A 125 -8.32 14.36 14.50
N LYS A 126 -7.90 15.50 13.96
CA LYS A 126 -8.82 16.54 13.50
C LYS A 126 -9.42 16.23 12.14
N ASN A 127 -8.65 15.53 11.26
CA ASN A 127 -9.05 15.31 9.87
C ASN A 127 -9.40 13.85 9.54
N GLN A 128 -9.15 12.91 10.44
CA GLN A 128 -9.31 11.47 10.16
C GLN A 128 -10.75 11.08 9.76
N LEU A 129 -11.75 11.80 10.25
CA LEU A 129 -13.15 11.54 9.93
C LEU A 129 -13.72 12.52 8.89
N ASP A 130 -12.90 13.42 8.35
CA ASP A 130 -13.35 14.33 7.28
C ASP A 130 -13.81 13.51 6.07
N PRO A 131 -15.00 13.83 5.51
CA PRO A 131 -15.50 13.13 4.34
C PRO A 131 -14.69 13.51 3.10
N LEU A 132 -14.11 12.52 2.45
CA LEU A 132 -13.44 12.67 1.16
C LEU A 132 -14.32 12.15 0.04
N PRO A 133 -14.39 12.83 -1.12
CA PRO A 133 -15.15 12.36 -2.26
C PRO A 133 -14.47 11.13 -2.86
N THR A 134 -15.24 10.03 -3.00
CA THR A 134 -14.79 8.81 -3.67
C THR A 134 -15.80 8.38 -4.72
N TYR A 135 -15.43 7.39 -5.56
CA TYR A 135 -16.34 6.80 -6.53
C TYR A 135 -17.60 6.20 -5.86
N PHE A 136 -17.49 5.72 -4.63
CA PHE A 136 -18.59 5.13 -3.85
C PHE A 136 -19.37 6.15 -3.00
N GLY A 137 -19.13 7.44 -3.20
CA GLY A 137 -19.66 8.52 -2.38
C GLY A 137 -18.65 8.98 -1.32
N PRO A 138 -19.02 9.97 -0.47
CA PRO A 138 -18.13 10.48 0.56
C PRO A 138 -17.79 9.42 1.59
N GLN A 139 -16.50 9.23 1.89
CA GLN A 139 -15.98 8.31 2.91
C GLN A 139 -15.04 9.03 3.87
N PRO A 140 -14.98 8.61 5.16
CA PRO A 140 -14.00 9.15 6.09
C PRO A 140 -12.56 9.00 5.57
N ARG A 141 -11.72 9.98 5.82
CA ARG A 141 -10.31 9.98 5.36
C ARG A 141 -9.56 8.72 5.78
N VAL A 142 -9.76 8.24 7.01
CA VAL A 142 -9.13 6.99 7.49
C VAL A 142 -9.60 5.76 6.70
N GLU A 143 -10.86 5.72 6.28
CA GLU A 143 -11.39 4.62 5.48
C GLU A 143 -10.76 4.60 4.09
N VAL A 144 -10.64 5.78 3.47
CA VAL A 144 -9.91 5.93 2.19
C VAL A 144 -8.44 5.49 2.37
N ALA A 145 -7.77 5.94 3.43
CA ALA A 145 -6.39 5.55 3.72
C ALA A 145 -6.23 4.03 3.92
N ALA A 146 -7.19 3.37 4.60
CA ALA A 146 -7.20 1.90 4.72
C ALA A 146 -7.28 1.20 3.37
N GLY A 147 -7.93 1.82 2.37
CA GLY A 147 -8.02 1.34 1.01
C GLY A 147 -6.66 1.05 0.37
N ILE A 148 -5.63 1.82 0.72
CA ILE A 148 -4.26 1.61 0.23
C ILE A 148 -3.76 0.22 0.65
N THR A 149 -3.95 -0.14 1.91
CA THR A 149 -3.40 -1.39 2.47
C THR A 149 -4.23 -2.61 2.10
N PHE A 150 -5.56 -2.58 2.27
CA PHE A 150 -6.37 -3.76 2.01
C PHE A 150 -6.37 -4.15 0.52
N HIS A 151 -6.42 -3.16 -0.39
CA HIS A 151 -6.36 -3.43 -1.83
C HIS A 151 -5.00 -3.99 -2.25
N SER A 152 -3.92 -3.45 -1.67
CA SER A 152 -2.57 -3.98 -1.91
C SER A 152 -2.42 -5.42 -1.45
N PHE A 153 -2.98 -5.79 -0.28
CA PHE A 153 -2.94 -7.17 0.20
C PHE A 153 -3.80 -8.13 -0.61
N ASP A 154 -4.93 -7.68 -1.17
CA ASP A 154 -5.71 -8.50 -2.12
C ASP A 154 -4.85 -8.89 -3.32
N HIS A 155 -4.18 -7.93 -3.94
CA HIS A 155 -3.30 -8.20 -5.08
C HIS A 155 -2.03 -8.95 -4.69
N TYR A 156 -1.45 -8.68 -3.51
CA TYR A 156 -0.33 -9.45 -3.00
C TYR A 156 -0.66 -10.94 -2.87
N GLY A 157 -1.85 -11.28 -2.34
CA GLY A 157 -2.30 -12.67 -2.25
C GLY A 157 -2.36 -13.37 -3.60
N GLN A 158 -2.87 -12.69 -4.63
CA GLN A 158 -2.90 -13.20 -6.01
C GLN A 158 -1.48 -13.38 -6.56
N MET A 159 -0.60 -12.40 -6.37
CA MET A 159 0.80 -12.46 -6.81
C MET A 159 1.59 -13.58 -6.12
N VAL A 160 1.31 -13.89 -4.85
CA VAL A 160 1.89 -15.02 -4.11
C VAL A 160 1.59 -16.32 -4.83
N ILE A 161 0.36 -16.53 -5.28
CA ILE A 161 0.00 -17.74 -6.04
C ILE A 161 0.77 -17.81 -7.37
N TYR A 162 0.86 -16.69 -8.10
CA TYR A 162 1.62 -16.63 -9.36
C TYR A 162 3.10 -16.98 -9.15
N ALA A 163 3.71 -16.43 -8.09
CA ALA A 163 5.11 -16.76 -7.75
C ALA A 163 5.29 -18.26 -7.46
N ARG A 164 4.41 -18.85 -6.64
CA ARG A 164 4.47 -20.27 -6.30
C ARG A 164 4.28 -21.17 -7.51
N MET A 165 3.40 -20.83 -8.43
CA MET A 165 3.22 -21.54 -9.70
C MET A 165 4.49 -21.51 -10.57
N ASN A 166 5.36 -20.54 -10.38
CA ASN A 166 6.67 -20.43 -11.02
C ASN A 166 7.83 -20.96 -10.16
N GLY A 167 7.54 -21.71 -9.09
CA GLY A 167 8.56 -22.31 -8.23
C GLY A 167 9.25 -21.32 -7.27
N ILE A 168 8.69 -20.10 -7.11
CA ILE A 168 9.27 -19.06 -6.27
C ILE A 168 8.57 -19.05 -4.93
N VAL A 169 9.34 -19.24 -3.85
CA VAL A 169 8.84 -19.04 -2.49
C VAL A 169 8.85 -17.54 -2.19
N PRO A 170 7.69 -16.92 -1.90
CA PRO A 170 7.64 -15.50 -1.57
C PRO A 170 8.58 -15.16 -0.41
N PRO A 171 9.30 -14.01 -0.45
CA PRO A 171 10.23 -13.62 0.61
C PRO A 171 9.62 -13.66 2.01
N ALA A 172 8.39 -13.17 2.18
CA ALA A 172 7.67 -13.20 3.46
C ALA A 172 7.34 -14.62 3.96
N SER A 173 7.41 -15.64 3.10
CA SER A 173 7.21 -17.06 3.46
C SER A 173 8.52 -17.81 3.70
N GLN A 174 9.66 -17.15 3.55
CA GLN A 174 10.97 -17.78 3.81
C GLN A 174 11.25 -17.82 5.32
N PRO A 175 11.92 -18.86 5.83
CA PRO A 175 12.31 -18.93 7.23
C PRO A 175 13.20 -17.72 7.59
N THR A 176 12.84 -16.99 8.64
CA THR A 176 13.75 -15.98 9.19
C THR A 176 14.99 -16.69 9.75
N PRO A 177 16.20 -16.29 9.38
CA PRO A 177 17.39 -16.86 9.98
C PRO A 177 17.35 -16.68 11.50
N ILE A 178 17.37 -17.80 12.26
CA ILE A 178 17.45 -17.74 13.72
C ILE A 178 18.84 -17.15 14.05
N PRO A 179 18.92 -16.02 14.78
CA PRO A 179 20.22 -15.47 15.19
C PRO A 179 20.98 -16.55 15.96
N ALA A 180 22.23 -16.82 15.56
CA ALA A 180 23.08 -17.73 16.31
C ALA A 180 23.16 -17.24 17.75
N LYS A 181 22.79 -18.09 18.72
CA LYS A 181 22.97 -17.77 20.15
C LYS A 181 24.47 -17.50 20.37
N LYS A 182 24.79 -16.27 20.79
CA LYS A 182 26.12 -15.91 21.27
C LYS A 182 26.38 -16.52 22.63
#